data_44553206653b71dd71070b4b237e284f
#
_entry.id   44553206653b71dd71070b4b237e284f
#
_cell.length_a   1.000
_cell.length_b   1.000
_cell.length_c   1.000
_cell.angle_alpha   90.00
_cell.angle_beta   90.00
_cell.angle_gamma   90.00
#
_symmetry.space_group_name_H-M   'P 1'
#
loop_
_entity.id
_entity.type
_entity.pdbx_description
1 polymer ?
#
loop_
_entity_poly.entity_id
_entity_poly.type
_entity_poly.pdbx_seq_one_letter_code
_entity_poly.pdbx_strand_id
1 'polypeptide(L)'
;MRGIVSHAEVHTFRGRSDLLLQFRNLIVVLEFKFAQKSSQVEKMMSEGIQQLNSRKYAKSYALYGCKVITSVLVADDEKRQITTLAVN
;
A
#
# COMPACT_ATOMS: atom_id res chain seq x y z
N MET A 1 -4.58 -15.78 -14.41
CA MET A 1 -4.98 -14.46 -14.85
C MET A 1 -3.84 -13.77 -15.60
N ARG A 2 -3.88 -13.82 -16.85
CA ARG A 2 -2.81 -13.24 -17.65
C ARG A 2 -3.29 -11.99 -18.34
N GLY A 3 -2.36 -11.12 -18.63
CA GLY A 3 -2.65 -9.86 -19.29
C GLY A 3 -2.92 -8.72 -18.34
N ILE A 4 -3.33 -8.99 -17.11
CA ILE A 4 -3.64 -7.92 -16.17
C ILE A 4 -2.38 -7.24 -15.69
N VAL A 5 -1.35 -8.01 -15.38
CA VAL A 5 -0.09 -7.46 -14.88
C VAL A 5 0.98 -7.33 -15.94
N SER A 6 0.67 -7.63 -17.20
CA SER A 6 1.68 -7.61 -18.26
C SER A 6 2.20 -6.22 -18.57
N HIS A 7 1.45 -5.18 -18.19
CA HIS A 7 1.85 -3.79 -18.40
C HIS A 7 1.99 -3.02 -17.09
N ALA A 8 2.10 -3.73 -15.96
CA ALA A 8 2.25 -3.09 -14.68
C ALA A 8 3.66 -2.54 -14.52
N GLU A 9 3.77 -1.35 -13.99
CA GLU A 9 5.03 -0.78 -13.57
C GLU A 9 5.10 -0.81 -12.05
N VAL A 10 6.25 -1.20 -11.52
CA VAL A 10 6.46 -1.32 -10.08
C VAL A 10 7.50 -0.29 -9.66
N HIS A 11 7.12 0.55 -8.70
CA HIS A 11 8.00 1.58 -8.18
C HIS A 11 8.17 1.36 -6.68
N THR A 12 9.43 1.33 -6.22
CA THR A 12 9.73 1.27 -4.80
C THR A 12 10.29 2.60 -4.37
N PHE A 13 9.86 3.06 -3.21
CA PHE A 13 10.32 4.34 -2.69
C PHE A 13 11.52 4.11 -1.77
N ARG A 14 12.61 4.77 -2.10
CA ARG A 14 13.86 4.61 -1.36
C ARG A 14 13.68 4.96 0.11
N GLY A 15 14.11 4.06 0.99
CA GLY A 15 14.02 4.25 2.43
C GLY A 15 12.61 4.17 2.98
N ARG A 16 11.64 3.70 2.20
CA ARG A 16 10.26 3.53 2.62
C ARG A 16 9.82 2.10 2.40
N SER A 17 8.76 1.71 3.11
CA SER A 17 8.16 0.39 2.96
C SER A 17 6.91 0.43 2.08
N ASP A 18 6.83 1.36 1.16
CA ASP A 18 5.69 1.43 0.25
C ASP A 18 6.09 1.09 -1.17
N LEU A 19 5.11 0.60 -1.91
CA LEU A 19 5.27 0.13 -3.28
C LEU A 19 4.14 0.73 -4.10
N LEU A 20 4.46 1.26 -5.26
CA LEU A 20 3.47 1.78 -6.18
C LEU A 20 3.43 0.90 -7.42
N LEU A 21 2.23 0.42 -7.76
CA LEU A 21 1.97 -0.36 -8.97
C LEU A 21 1.12 0.47 -9.91
N GLN A 22 1.52 0.55 -11.15
CA GLN A 22 0.79 1.32 -12.15
C GLN A 22 0.31 0.43 -13.27
N PHE A 23 -1.00 0.47 -13.53
CA PHE A 23 -1.66 -0.25 -14.62
C PHE A 23 -2.44 0.75 -15.44
N ARG A 24 -1.94 1.17 -16.58
CA ARG A 24 -2.63 2.17 -17.39
C ARG A 24 -3.05 3.37 -16.52
N ASN A 25 -4.36 3.51 -16.26
CA ASN A 25 -4.88 4.61 -15.44
C ASN A 25 -5.27 4.20 -14.03
N LEU A 26 -4.80 3.03 -13.56
CA LEU A 26 -5.01 2.57 -12.21
C LEU A 26 -3.68 2.60 -11.46
N ILE A 27 -3.69 3.26 -10.32
CA ILE A 27 -2.53 3.31 -9.42
C ILE A 27 -2.89 2.56 -8.14
N VAL A 28 -2.05 1.62 -7.76
CA VAL A 28 -2.20 0.89 -6.50
C VAL A 28 -1.00 1.19 -5.63
N VAL A 29 -1.24 1.73 -4.45
CA VAL A 29 -0.17 2.02 -3.49
C VAL A 29 -0.31 1.10 -2.30
N LEU A 30 0.76 0.39 -1.99
CA LEU A 30 0.79 -0.55 -0.88
C LEU A 30 1.81 -0.06 0.15
N GLU A 31 1.37 0.10 1.38
CA GLU A 31 2.24 0.43 2.49
C GLU A 31 2.47 -0.83 3.31
N PHE A 32 3.72 -1.23 3.47
CA PHE A 32 4.07 -2.44 4.22
C PHE A 32 4.55 -2.07 5.61
N LYS A 33 4.02 -2.76 6.60
CA LYS A 33 4.45 -2.65 7.98
C LYS A 33 4.72 -4.04 8.54
N PHE A 34 5.57 -4.11 9.54
CA PHE A 34 5.96 -5.35 10.15
C PHE A 34 5.69 -5.26 11.65
N ALA A 35 4.97 -6.25 12.19
CA ALA A 35 4.69 -6.35 13.61
C ALA A 35 5.33 -7.63 14.13
N GLN A 36 6.25 -7.50 15.09
CA GLN A 36 6.88 -8.66 15.70
C GLN A 36 5.90 -9.42 16.60
N LYS A 37 4.94 -8.72 17.17
CA LYS A 37 3.92 -9.29 18.04
C LYS A 37 2.54 -8.90 17.57
N SER A 38 1.58 -9.80 17.74
CA SER A 38 0.20 -9.56 17.34
C SER A 38 -0.39 -8.31 17.99
N SER A 39 0.05 -7.99 19.21
CA SER A 39 -0.43 -6.80 19.91
C SER A 39 -0.02 -5.50 19.23
N GLN A 40 0.94 -5.54 18.32
CA GLN A 40 1.42 -4.36 17.61
C GLN A 40 0.72 -4.11 16.28
N VAL A 41 -0.11 -5.05 15.83
CA VAL A 41 -0.71 -4.98 14.50
C VAL A 41 -1.57 -3.73 14.33
N GLU A 42 -2.41 -3.43 15.31
CA GLU A 42 -3.28 -2.25 15.22
C GLU A 42 -2.49 -0.96 15.15
N LYS A 43 -1.42 -0.87 15.94
CA LYS A 43 -0.57 0.30 15.93
C LYS A 43 0.12 0.46 14.56
N MET A 44 0.66 -0.62 14.03
CA MET A 44 1.30 -0.59 12.71
C MET A 44 0.30 -0.23 11.63
N MET A 45 -0.93 -0.74 11.72
CA MET A 45 -1.97 -0.40 10.77
C MET A 45 -2.29 1.09 10.81
N SER A 46 -2.44 1.65 12.00
CA SER A 46 -2.71 3.10 12.15
C SER A 46 -1.57 3.94 11.59
N GLU A 47 -0.34 3.56 11.85
CA GLU A 47 0.82 4.27 11.32
C GLU A 47 0.85 4.22 9.79
N GLY A 48 0.54 3.06 9.22
CA GLY A 48 0.47 2.91 7.77
C GLY A 48 -0.58 3.79 7.14
N ILE A 49 -1.76 3.85 7.75
CA ILE A 49 -2.85 4.69 7.27
C ILE A 49 -2.44 6.16 7.30
N GLN A 50 -1.83 6.60 8.39
CA GLN A 50 -1.37 7.98 8.51
C GLN A 50 -0.33 8.32 7.46
N GLN A 51 0.60 7.41 7.19
CA GLN A 51 1.62 7.62 6.20
C GLN A 51 1.03 7.74 4.79
N LEU A 52 0.09 6.87 4.45
CA LEU A 52 -0.58 6.96 3.16
C LEU A 52 -1.32 8.27 3.00
N ASN A 53 -2.04 8.70 4.03
CA ASN A 53 -2.80 9.94 3.98
C ASN A 53 -1.88 11.16 3.88
N SER A 54 -0.76 11.14 4.57
CA SER A 54 0.17 12.27 4.54
C SER A 54 0.84 12.46 3.19
N ARG A 55 1.00 11.38 2.41
CA ARG A 55 1.62 11.43 1.10
C ARG A 55 0.66 11.84 0.00
N LYS A 56 -0.64 11.83 0.25
CA LYS A 56 -1.68 12.34 -0.65
C LYS A 56 -1.61 11.75 -2.07
N TYR A 57 -1.37 10.46 -2.17
CA TYR A 57 -1.27 9.81 -3.48
C TYR A 57 -2.53 9.99 -4.31
N ALA A 58 -3.71 9.82 -3.69
CA ALA A 58 -4.98 9.91 -4.41
C ALA A 58 -5.12 11.27 -5.07
N LYS A 59 -4.79 12.33 -4.33
CA LYS A 59 -4.91 13.69 -4.85
C LYS A 59 -3.93 13.93 -6.01
N SER A 60 -2.70 13.48 -5.85
CA SER A 60 -1.67 13.68 -6.86
C SER A 60 -2.00 13.00 -8.18
N TYR A 61 -2.42 11.74 -8.13
CA TYR A 61 -2.66 10.98 -9.35
C TYR A 61 -4.03 11.22 -9.96
N ALA A 62 -5.00 11.68 -9.16
CA ALA A 62 -6.31 12.02 -9.69
C ALA A 62 -6.24 13.13 -10.73
N LEU A 63 -5.26 14.01 -10.63
CA LEU A 63 -5.06 15.09 -11.61
C LEU A 63 -4.73 14.55 -13.00
N TYR A 64 -4.26 13.32 -13.10
CA TYR A 64 -3.93 12.70 -14.38
C TYR A 64 -5.01 11.73 -14.84
N GLY A 65 -6.18 11.80 -14.23
CA GLY A 65 -7.28 10.91 -14.59
C GLY A 65 -7.10 9.49 -14.11
N CYS A 66 -6.21 9.25 -13.16
CA CYS A 66 -5.96 7.93 -12.63
C CYS A 66 -6.87 7.62 -11.45
N LYS A 67 -7.33 6.38 -11.38
CA LYS A 67 -7.96 5.86 -10.18
C LYS A 67 -6.88 5.38 -9.23
N VAL A 68 -6.97 5.73 -7.96
CA VAL A 68 -5.97 5.38 -6.97
C VAL A 68 -6.59 4.49 -5.90
N ILE A 69 -5.94 3.37 -5.63
CA ILE A 69 -6.29 2.46 -4.55
C ILE A 69 -5.11 2.42 -3.60
N THR A 70 -5.36 2.67 -2.32
CA THR A 70 -4.32 2.61 -1.31
C THR A 70 -4.65 1.56 -0.27
N SER A 71 -3.65 0.82 0.17
CA SER A 71 -3.84 -0.27 1.11
C SER A 71 -2.64 -0.39 2.03
N VAL A 72 -2.88 -0.79 3.26
CA VAL A 72 -1.84 -1.08 4.24
C VAL A 72 -1.81 -2.59 4.47
N LEU A 73 -0.60 -3.16 4.43
CA LEU A 73 -0.38 -4.56 4.75
C LEU A 73 0.53 -4.63 5.98
N VAL A 74 0.05 -5.31 7.00
CA VAL A 74 0.86 -5.54 8.21
C VAL A 74 1.16 -7.02 8.31
N ALA A 75 2.43 -7.36 8.29
CA ALA A 75 2.88 -8.73 8.51
C ALA A 75 3.01 -8.96 10.01
N ASP A 76 2.25 -9.93 10.53
CA ASP A 76 2.27 -10.32 11.93
C ASP A 76 3.20 -11.53 12.05
N ASP A 77 4.39 -11.31 12.58
CA ASP A 77 5.38 -12.36 12.67
C ASP A 77 4.99 -13.42 13.71
N GLU A 78 4.31 -13.02 14.75
CA GLU A 78 3.92 -13.94 15.82
C GLU A 78 2.92 -14.98 15.32
N LYS A 79 1.91 -14.55 14.59
CA LYS A 79 0.86 -15.45 14.06
C LYS A 79 1.13 -15.91 12.63
N ARG A 80 2.18 -15.41 12.01
CA ARG A 80 2.51 -15.72 10.62
C ARG A 80 1.36 -15.41 9.68
N GLN A 81 0.76 -14.24 9.86
CA GLN A 81 -0.38 -13.77 9.08
C GLN A 81 -0.14 -12.39 8.52
N ILE A 82 -0.88 -12.07 7.47
CA ILE A 82 -0.87 -10.72 6.91
C ILE A 82 -2.26 -10.13 7.08
N THR A 83 -2.31 -8.96 7.71
CA THR A 83 -3.54 -8.20 7.86
C THR A 83 -3.52 -7.08 6.85
N THR A 84 -4.59 -6.94 6.09
CA THR A 84 -4.70 -5.90 5.07
C THR A 84 -5.89 -5.01 5.33
N LEU A 85 -5.74 -3.74 4.97
CA LEU A 85 -6.83 -2.78 5.05
C LEU A 85 -6.75 -1.85 3.85
N ALA A 86 -7.82 -1.82 3.07
CA ALA A 86 -7.94 -0.85 1.99
C ALA A 86 -8.33 0.50 2.59
N VAL A 87 -7.57 1.53 2.28
CA VAL A 87 -7.77 2.85 2.87
C VAL A 87 -8.63 3.71 1.96
N ASN A 88 -8.56 3.45 0.67
CA ASN A 88 -9.26 4.28 -0.30
C ASN A 88 -9.74 3.44 -1.47
#